data_5b96329211d9aedda1aeb41101214373
#
_entry.id   5b96329211d9aedda1aeb41101214373
#
_cell.length_a   1.000
_cell.length_b   1.000
_cell.length_c   1.000
_cell.angle_alpha   90.00
_cell.angle_beta   90.00
_cell.angle_gamma   90.00
#
_symmetry.space_group_name_H-M   'P 1'
#
loop_
_entity.id
_entity.type
_entity.pdbx_description
1 polymer ?
#
loop_
_entity_poly.entity_id
_entity_poly.type
_entity_poly.pdbx_seq_one_letter_code
_entity_poly.pdbx_strand_id
1 'polypeptide(L)'
;HILSIPMYFSLMNAVQKQDLIHQFKNLSGVEEVLPADINYLGGVSGTGMYTEKDNKGSYVDVNVMRITSGFFRFMHIPMRSGHTPRESSDLVIDEALSHRLGTDIMGKPLYNFDGDAYTVKGVCQTFVSSVYYDSEGFIFLLSGFDDYCGHCYIKCKEGQAETVFQEVRKILKKTLPESVEVKVSTFMDDIRESQALEFKLRGNVLFFSVVVLVISLLGVYSAVTIDTEYRRKEMAIRKIIGAGMGQIVGLFARRLVSLLTVPAVLGFAL
;
A
#
# COMPACT_ATOMS: atom_id res chain seq x y z
N HIS A 1 -19.86 -10.53 -1.28
CA HIS A 1 -18.63 -11.28 -1.00
C HIS A 1 -17.87 -11.53 -2.30
N ILE A 2 -16.56 -11.26 -2.30
CA ILE A 2 -15.67 -11.47 -3.45
C ILE A 2 -14.63 -12.50 -3.05
N LEU A 3 -14.50 -13.57 -3.85
CA LEU A 3 -13.42 -14.54 -3.77
C LEU A 3 -12.25 -14.11 -4.65
N SER A 4 -11.06 -14.44 -4.25
CA SER A 4 -9.78 -14.09 -4.86
C SER A 4 -9.01 -15.38 -5.15
N ILE A 5 -8.63 -15.60 -6.39
CA ILE A 5 -8.09 -16.86 -6.88
C ILE A 5 -6.86 -16.60 -7.74
N PRO A 6 -5.68 -17.06 -7.35
CA PRO A 6 -4.51 -17.04 -8.23
C PRO A 6 -4.69 -18.04 -9.39
N MET A 7 -4.41 -17.62 -10.61
CA MET A 7 -4.61 -18.43 -11.82
C MET A 7 -3.39 -19.27 -12.20
N TYR A 8 -2.45 -19.50 -11.28
CA TYR A 8 -1.32 -20.43 -11.45
C TYR A 8 -0.64 -20.33 -12.82
N PHE A 9 -0.13 -19.16 -13.12
CA PHE A 9 0.36 -18.72 -14.44
C PHE A 9 1.23 -19.73 -15.18
N SER A 10 2.18 -20.34 -14.48
CA SER A 10 3.15 -21.26 -15.06
C SER A 10 2.61 -22.67 -15.33
N LEU A 11 1.44 -22.98 -14.82
CA LEU A 11 0.87 -24.34 -14.85
C LEU A 11 -0.28 -24.50 -15.84
N MET A 12 -0.77 -23.40 -16.41
CA MET A 12 -1.97 -23.39 -17.25
C MET A 12 -1.77 -22.50 -18.48
N ASN A 13 -2.16 -23.04 -19.64
CA ASN A 13 -2.19 -22.24 -20.87
C ASN A 13 -3.46 -21.35 -20.94
N ALA A 14 -3.50 -20.44 -21.91
CA ALA A 14 -4.61 -19.48 -22.08
C ALA A 14 -5.97 -20.18 -22.24
N VAL A 15 -6.03 -21.28 -23.00
CA VAL A 15 -7.27 -22.04 -23.23
C VAL A 15 -7.80 -22.64 -21.92
N GLN A 16 -6.92 -23.23 -21.12
CA GLN A 16 -7.30 -23.80 -19.83
C GLN A 16 -7.81 -22.74 -18.85
N LYS A 17 -7.21 -21.55 -18.87
CA LYS A 17 -7.66 -20.40 -18.04
C LYS A 17 -9.04 -19.91 -18.48
N GLN A 18 -9.26 -19.79 -19.79
CA GLN A 18 -10.56 -19.41 -20.33
C GLN A 18 -11.65 -20.42 -19.98
N ASP A 19 -11.35 -21.73 -20.08
CA ASP A 19 -12.27 -22.79 -19.70
C ASP A 19 -12.62 -22.72 -18.19
N LEU A 20 -11.63 -22.51 -17.33
CA LEU A 20 -11.87 -22.31 -15.89
C LEU A 20 -12.78 -21.12 -15.61
N ILE A 21 -12.53 -19.99 -16.26
CA ILE A 21 -13.38 -18.80 -16.08
C ILE A 21 -14.79 -19.07 -16.56
N HIS A 22 -14.94 -19.82 -17.66
CA HIS A 22 -16.25 -20.21 -18.14
C HIS A 22 -16.97 -21.14 -17.14
N GLN A 23 -16.25 -22.11 -16.56
CA GLN A 23 -16.80 -22.95 -15.50
C GLN A 23 -17.22 -22.13 -14.28
N PHE A 24 -16.41 -21.17 -13.83
CA PHE A 24 -16.75 -20.31 -12.69
C PHE A 24 -17.99 -19.45 -12.97
N LYS A 25 -18.14 -18.90 -14.18
CA LYS A 25 -19.32 -18.12 -14.58
C LYS A 25 -20.61 -18.94 -14.54
N ASN A 26 -20.53 -20.25 -14.74
CA ASN A 26 -21.68 -21.13 -14.78
C ASN A 26 -22.07 -21.69 -13.41
N LEU A 27 -21.31 -21.40 -12.34
CA LEU A 27 -21.67 -21.83 -10.99
C LEU A 27 -22.92 -21.12 -10.47
N SER A 28 -23.78 -21.90 -9.82
CA SER A 28 -25.02 -21.39 -9.21
C SER A 28 -24.72 -20.37 -8.12
N GLY A 29 -24.72 -19.38 -7.85
CA GLY A 29 -24.28 -18.53 -6.73
C GLY A 29 -23.23 -17.51 -7.14
N VAL A 30 -22.73 -17.58 -8.36
CA VAL A 30 -21.85 -16.57 -8.93
C VAL A 30 -22.69 -15.46 -9.56
N GLU A 31 -22.33 -14.22 -9.27
CA GLU A 31 -22.93 -13.02 -9.85
C GLU A 31 -22.08 -12.51 -11.02
N GLU A 32 -20.79 -12.36 -10.83
CA GLU A 32 -19.85 -11.86 -11.83
C GLU A 32 -18.45 -12.47 -11.61
N VAL A 33 -17.70 -12.66 -12.69
CA VAL A 33 -16.31 -13.13 -12.67
C VAL A 33 -15.45 -12.12 -13.41
N LEU A 34 -14.43 -11.60 -12.72
CA LEU A 34 -13.47 -10.66 -13.25
C LEU A 34 -12.09 -11.31 -13.37
N PRO A 35 -11.61 -11.63 -14.57
CA PRO A 35 -10.21 -11.94 -14.78
C PRO A 35 -9.34 -10.72 -14.53
N ALA A 36 -8.15 -10.94 -13.97
CA ALA A 36 -7.22 -9.89 -13.65
C ALA A 36 -5.79 -10.31 -14.00
N ASP A 37 -4.95 -9.35 -14.35
CA ASP A 37 -3.54 -9.58 -14.62
C ASP A 37 -2.82 -10.01 -13.34
N ILE A 38 -3.02 -9.24 -12.28
CA ILE A 38 -2.37 -9.43 -10.98
C ILE A 38 -3.41 -9.38 -9.85
N ASN A 39 -2.97 -9.77 -8.67
CA ASN A 39 -3.72 -9.46 -7.47
C ASN A 39 -3.66 -7.93 -7.21
N TYR A 40 -4.78 -7.26 -7.38
CA TYR A 40 -4.89 -5.79 -7.21
C TYR A 40 -4.54 -5.28 -5.80
N LEU A 41 -4.47 -6.16 -4.82
CA LEU A 41 -4.04 -5.85 -3.45
C LEU A 41 -2.59 -6.25 -3.15
N GLY A 42 -1.98 -7.07 -4.02
CA GLY A 42 -0.66 -7.67 -3.78
C GLY A 42 0.52 -6.88 -4.30
N GLY A 43 0.26 -5.83 -5.04
CA GLY A 43 1.30 -4.97 -5.57
C GLY A 43 0.90 -4.21 -6.82
N VAL A 44 1.41 -3.03 -6.93
CA VAL A 44 1.28 -2.17 -8.11
C VAL A 44 2.68 -1.99 -8.68
N SER A 45 2.81 -2.03 -9.97
CA SER A 45 4.08 -1.71 -10.62
C SER A 45 4.19 -0.20 -10.77
N GLY A 46 5.06 0.42 -9.98
CA GLY A 46 5.47 1.79 -10.23
C GLY A 46 6.19 1.88 -11.58
N THR A 47 5.86 2.84 -12.40
CA THR A 47 6.54 3.16 -13.64
C THR A 47 6.51 4.66 -13.88
N GLY A 48 7.30 5.12 -14.84
CA GLY A 48 7.26 6.50 -15.26
C GLY A 48 6.51 6.67 -16.58
N MET A 49 5.82 7.79 -16.70
CA MET A 49 5.27 8.25 -17.95
C MET A 49 5.80 9.65 -18.25
N TYR A 50 5.79 10.01 -19.52
CA TYR A 50 6.18 11.35 -19.96
C TYR A 50 4.94 12.10 -20.46
N THR A 51 4.82 13.37 -20.11
CA THR A 51 3.74 14.22 -20.61
C THR A 51 4.05 14.79 -22.00
N GLU A 52 5.34 14.78 -22.40
CA GLU A 52 5.81 15.22 -23.69
C GLU A 52 6.75 14.18 -24.29
N LYS A 53 6.58 13.89 -25.57
CA LYS A 53 7.42 12.94 -26.29
C LYS A 53 8.86 13.43 -26.30
N ASP A 54 9.79 12.53 -26.03
CA ASP A 54 11.26 12.77 -26.06
C ASP A 54 11.78 13.83 -25.08
N ASN A 55 10.94 14.33 -24.17
CA ASN A 55 11.34 15.27 -23.12
C ASN A 55 11.51 14.55 -21.77
N LYS A 56 12.75 14.23 -21.42
CA LYS A 56 13.06 13.60 -20.12
C LYS A 56 12.67 14.44 -18.89
N GLY A 57 12.54 15.76 -19.05
CA GLY A 57 12.11 16.66 -17.99
C GLY A 57 10.59 16.60 -17.71
N SER A 58 9.82 15.97 -18.58
CA SER A 58 8.36 15.78 -18.42
C SER A 58 7.97 14.47 -17.73
N TYR A 59 8.93 13.81 -17.08
CA TYR A 59 8.73 12.54 -16.37
C TYR A 59 7.83 12.67 -15.16
N VAL A 60 6.90 11.74 -15.02
CA VAL A 60 5.96 11.64 -13.90
C VAL A 60 5.93 10.19 -13.42
N ASP A 61 6.21 9.99 -12.12
CA ASP A 61 6.01 8.70 -11.47
C ASP A 61 4.52 8.40 -11.34
N VAL A 62 4.12 7.21 -11.73
CA VAL A 62 2.74 6.74 -11.70
C VAL A 62 2.68 5.27 -11.32
N ASN A 63 1.57 4.87 -10.71
CA ASN A 63 1.27 3.47 -10.46
C ASN A 63 0.46 2.91 -11.64
N VAL A 64 0.95 1.85 -12.25
CA VAL A 64 0.27 1.21 -13.38
C VAL A 64 -0.55 0.03 -12.90
N MET A 65 -1.82 0.03 -13.25
CA MET A 65 -2.71 -1.09 -13.07
C MET A 65 -3.24 -1.56 -14.43
N ARG A 66 -2.91 -2.78 -14.81
CA ARG A 66 -3.48 -3.43 -15.98
C ARG A 66 -4.82 -4.05 -15.60
N ILE A 67 -5.86 -3.66 -16.30
CA ILE A 67 -7.24 -4.05 -16.00
C ILE A 67 -7.87 -4.76 -17.18
N THR A 68 -8.83 -5.62 -16.91
CA THR A 68 -9.69 -6.22 -17.93
C THR A 68 -11.00 -5.44 -18.08
N SER A 69 -11.70 -5.67 -19.16
CA SER A 69 -13.02 -5.09 -19.39
C SER A 69 -13.97 -5.41 -18.23
N GLY A 70 -14.68 -4.41 -17.74
CA GLY A 70 -15.60 -4.54 -16.61
C GLY A 70 -15.01 -4.23 -15.22
N PHE A 71 -13.70 -4.00 -15.12
CA PHE A 71 -13.03 -3.73 -13.83
C PHE A 71 -13.71 -2.63 -13.00
N PHE A 72 -13.94 -1.46 -13.58
CA PHE A 72 -14.54 -0.32 -12.88
C PHE A 72 -15.95 -0.63 -12.35
N ARG A 73 -16.74 -1.36 -13.14
CA ARG A 73 -18.10 -1.79 -12.75
C ARG A 73 -18.02 -2.82 -11.61
N PHE A 74 -17.15 -3.83 -11.74
CA PHE A 74 -16.99 -4.89 -10.77
C PHE A 74 -16.51 -4.35 -9.41
N MET A 75 -15.53 -3.43 -9.43
CA MET A 75 -14.96 -2.82 -8.23
C MET A 75 -15.77 -1.62 -7.69
N HIS A 76 -16.88 -1.27 -8.37
CA HIS A 76 -17.70 -0.09 -8.02
C HIS A 76 -16.92 1.21 -7.96
N ILE A 77 -15.95 1.40 -8.87
CA ILE A 77 -15.17 2.63 -8.98
C ILE A 77 -15.88 3.58 -9.96
N PRO A 78 -16.44 4.71 -9.48
CA PRO A 78 -17.17 5.64 -10.35
C PRO A 78 -16.20 6.44 -11.23
N MET A 79 -16.60 6.62 -12.48
CA MET A 79 -15.96 7.58 -13.38
C MET A 79 -16.38 9.00 -13.01
N ARG A 80 -15.43 9.93 -12.94
CA ARG A 80 -15.68 11.36 -12.69
C ARG A 80 -15.88 12.12 -13.99
N SER A 81 -15.11 11.74 -15.01
CA SER A 81 -15.24 12.31 -16.36
C SER A 81 -14.79 11.31 -17.41
N GLY A 82 -15.23 11.48 -18.64
CA GLY A 82 -14.89 10.61 -19.75
C GLY A 82 -15.54 9.23 -19.67
N HIS A 83 -14.82 8.21 -20.14
CA HIS A 83 -15.32 6.84 -20.18
C HIS A 83 -14.22 5.83 -19.85
N THR A 84 -14.61 4.60 -19.54
CA THR A 84 -13.68 3.48 -19.33
C THR A 84 -12.89 3.16 -20.60
N PRO A 85 -11.67 2.60 -20.50
CA PRO A 85 -10.83 2.30 -21.65
C PRO A 85 -11.51 1.25 -22.54
N ARG A 86 -11.44 1.45 -23.86
CA ARG A 86 -12.03 0.58 -24.89
C ARG A 86 -10.97 -0.10 -25.75
N GLU A 87 -9.85 0.59 -25.92
CA GLU A 87 -8.71 0.13 -26.70
C GLU A 87 -7.46 0.07 -25.82
N SER A 88 -6.45 -0.68 -26.25
CA SER A 88 -5.17 -0.81 -25.52
C SER A 88 -4.39 0.50 -25.42
N SER A 89 -4.66 1.46 -26.31
CA SER A 89 -4.10 2.80 -26.30
C SER A 89 -4.87 3.79 -25.40
N ASP A 90 -6.04 3.38 -24.89
CA ASP A 90 -6.82 4.20 -23.98
C ASP A 90 -6.26 4.11 -22.56
N LEU A 91 -6.22 5.25 -21.90
CA LEU A 91 -5.77 5.42 -20.55
C LEU A 91 -6.88 6.02 -19.69
N VAL A 92 -7.11 5.47 -18.52
CA VAL A 92 -7.87 6.11 -17.46
C VAL A 92 -6.90 6.43 -16.32
N ILE A 93 -7.04 7.62 -15.76
CA ILE A 93 -6.27 8.06 -14.59
C ILE A 93 -7.20 8.26 -13.40
N ASP A 94 -6.64 8.26 -12.19
CA ASP A 94 -7.42 8.63 -11.01
C ASP A 94 -7.41 10.14 -10.74
N GLU A 95 -8.27 10.60 -9.84
CA GLU A 95 -8.37 12.03 -9.47
C GLU A 95 -7.04 12.56 -8.92
N ALA A 96 -6.28 11.76 -8.17
CA ALA A 96 -5.01 12.19 -7.57
C ALA A 96 -4.00 12.54 -8.67
N LEU A 97 -3.85 11.69 -9.67
CA LEU A 97 -2.96 11.94 -10.81
C LEU A 97 -3.47 13.08 -11.69
N SER A 98 -4.80 13.18 -11.88
CA SER A 98 -5.41 14.28 -12.64
C SER A 98 -5.10 15.65 -12.00
N HIS A 99 -5.12 15.75 -10.68
CA HIS A 99 -4.74 16.99 -9.98
C HIS A 99 -3.25 17.33 -10.14
N ARG A 100 -2.37 16.33 -10.17
CA ARG A 100 -0.91 16.52 -10.38
C ARG A 100 -0.59 16.96 -11.80
N LEU A 101 -1.27 16.40 -12.80
CA LEU A 101 -1.04 16.68 -14.22
C LEU A 101 -1.79 17.93 -14.73
N GLY A 102 -2.73 18.44 -13.94
CA GLY A 102 -3.62 19.53 -14.31
C GLY A 102 -4.96 19.07 -14.85
N THR A 103 -5.99 19.85 -14.62
CA THR A 103 -7.39 19.52 -14.95
C THR A 103 -7.67 19.38 -16.45
N ASP A 104 -6.78 19.89 -17.29
CA ASP A 104 -6.90 19.85 -18.77
C ASP A 104 -6.15 18.64 -19.39
N ILE A 105 -6.09 17.52 -18.65
CA ILE A 105 -5.37 16.31 -19.10
C ILE A 105 -6.19 15.42 -20.04
N MET A 106 -7.52 15.59 -20.06
CA MET A 106 -8.41 14.81 -20.89
C MET A 106 -8.10 14.96 -22.39
N GLY A 107 -7.97 13.82 -23.07
CA GLY A 107 -7.63 13.76 -24.50
C GLY A 107 -6.14 13.99 -24.82
N LYS A 108 -5.31 14.30 -23.82
CA LYS A 108 -3.87 14.44 -24.01
C LYS A 108 -3.18 13.09 -23.99
N PRO A 109 -2.09 12.90 -24.73
CA PRO A 109 -1.29 11.69 -24.67
C PRO A 109 -0.34 11.72 -23.47
N LEU A 110 -0.09 10.54 -22.90
CA LEU A 110 1.06 10.22 -22.06
C LEU A 110 1.91 9.18 -22.78
N TYR A 111 3.21 9.24 -22.62
CA TYR A 111 4.17 8.39 -23.33
C TYR A 111 4.87 7.45 -22.35
N ASN A 112 5.03 6.19 -22.74
CA ASN A 112 5.86 5.23 -21.98
C ASN A 112 7.36 5.44 -22.30
N PHE A 113 8.22 4.62 -21.68
CA PHE A 113 9.67 4.65 -21.94
C PHE A 113 10.06 4.32 -23.38
N ASP A 114 9.22 3.55 -24.08
CA ASP A 114 9.46 3.15 -25.47
C ASP A 114 8.94 4.20 -26.47
N GLY A 115 8.29 5.27 -25.97
CA GLY A 115 7.74 6.36 -26.79
C GLY A 115 6.33 6.06 -27.33
N ASP A 116 5.67 4.99 -26.89
CA ASP A 116 4.29 4.70 -27.24
C ASP A 116 3.35 5.67 -26.55
N ALA A 117 2.38 6.14 -27.30
CA ALA A 117 1.38 7.11 -26.84
C ALA A 117 0.12 6.43 -26.31
N TYR A 118 -0.30 6.82 -25.12
CA TYR A 118 -1.57 6.43 -24.52
C TYR A 118 -2.41 7.67 -24.30
N THR A 119 -3.66 7.66 -24.74
CA THR A 119 -4.54 8.85 -24.66
C THR A 119 -5.43 8.77 -23.41
N VAL A 120 -5.44 9.82 -22.60
CA VAL A 120 -6.31 9.91 -21.43
C VAL A 120 -7.77 10.05 -21.87
N LYS A 121 -8.58 9.03 -21.67
CA LYS A 121 -10.00 8.95 -22.05
C LYS A 121 -10.96 9.09 -20.88
N GLY A 122 -10.47 8.99 -19.66
CA GLY A 122 -11.31 9.11 -18.48
C GLY A 122 -10.52 9.41 -17.21
N VAL A 123 -11.23 9.98 -16.26
CA VAL A 123 -10.78 10.17 -14.87
C VAL A 123 -11.74 9.42 -13.96
N CYS A 124 -11.22 8.55 -13.11
CA CYS A 124 -12.00 7.83 -12.10
C CYS A 124 -11.76 8.39 -10.71
N GLN A 125 -12.60 7.99 -9.76
CA GLN A 125 -12.37 8.27 -8.36
C GLN A 125 -11.01 7.68 -7.94
N THR A 126 -10.31 8.37 -7.02
CA THR A 126 -9.02 7.90 -6.49
C THR A 126 -9.16 6.48 -5.97
N PHE A 127 -8.27 5.62 -6.46
CA PHE A 127 -8.21 4.22 -6.08
C PHE A 127 -7.06 4.02 -5.10
N VAL A 128 -7.36 3.44 -3.95
CA VAL A 128 -6.35 3.09 -2.93
C VAL A 128 -6.18 1.59 -2.94
N SER A 129 -5.07 1.10 -3.49
CA SER A 129 -4.76 -0.34 -3.49
C SER A 129 -3.95 -0.75 -2.27
N SER A 130 -3.14 0.14 -1.74
CA SER A 130 -2.27 -0.05 -0.57
C SER A 130 -1.89 1.30 0.01
N VAL A 131 -1.63 1.33 1.33
CA VAL A 131 -1.19 2.55 2.05
C VAL A 131 0.13 3.11 1.50
N TYR A 132 0.94 2.30 0.82
CA TYR A 132 2.26 2.71 0.31
C TYR A 132 2.23 3.48 -1.02
N TYR A 133 1.14 3.41 -1.79
CA TYR A 133 1.10 3.93 -3.16
C TYR A 133 0.16 5.12 -3.35
N ASP A 134 -0.20 5.78 -2.25
CA ASP A 134 -1.27 6.79 -2.23
C ASP A 134 -0.86 8.15 -2.83
N SER A 135 0.44 8.41 -2.99
CA SER A 135 0.91 9.76 -3.36
C SER A 135 1.16 9.96 -4.86
N GLU A 136 1.32 8.88 -5.63
CA GLU A 136 1.77 8.99 -7.02
C GLU A 136 0.60 9.01 -8.02
N GLY A 137 -0.57 8.52 -7.62
CA GLY A 137 -1.74 8.37 -8.47
C GLY A 137 -1.66 7.16 -9.40
N PHE A 138 -2.79 6.76 -9.95
CA PHE A 138 -2.96 5.55 -10.74
C PHE A 138 -3.27 5.83 -12.19
N ILE A 139 -2.68 5.01 -13.06
CA ILE A 139 -3.12 4.83 -14.45
C ILE A 139 -3.67 3.42 -14.64
N PHE A 140 -4.74 3.33 -15.40
CA PHE A 140 -5.43 2.08 -15.72
C PHE A 140 -5.33 1.85 -17.22
N LEU A 141 -4.64 0.76 -17.60
CA LEU A 141 -4.47 0.32 -18.98
C LEU A 141 -5.30 -0.92 -19.24
N LEU A 142 -5.98 -0.97 -20.35
CA LEU A 142 -6.71 -2.16 -20.77
C LEU A 142 -5.72 -3.24 -21.20
N SER A 143 -5.77 -4.39 -20.56
CA SER A 143 -5.00 -5.58 -20.93
C SER A 143 -5.89 -6.56 -21.69
N GLY A 144 -5.34 -7.18 -22.73
CA GLY A 144 -5.97 -8.31 -23.38
C GLY A 144 -6.03 -9.51 -22.43
N PHE A 145 -7.12 -10.27 -22.51
CA PHE A 145 -7.32 -11.46 -21.66
C PHE A 145 -6.23 -12.54 -21.88
N ASP A 146 -5.74 -12.66 -23.10
CA ASP A 146 -4.93 -13.82 -23.52
C ASP A 146 -3.50 -13.81 -22.97
N ASP A 147 -2.95 -12.63 -22.65
CA ASP A 147 -1.56 -12.52 -22.27
C ASP A 147 -1.29 -12.58 -20.76
N TYR A 148 -2.24 -12.16 -19.93
CA TYR A 148 -1.94 -11.84 -18.53
C TYR A 148 -3.04 -12.17 -17.52
N CYS A 149 -3.76 -13.29 -17.64
CA CYS A 149 -4.69 -13.69 -16.58
C CYS A 149 -3.95 -14.41 -15.45
N GLY A 150 -3.39 -13.64 -14.52
CA GLY A 150 -2.68 -14.16 -13.34
C GLY A 150 -3.55 -14.31 -12.10
N HIS A 151 -4.74 -13.68 -12.12
CA HIS A 151 -5.67 -13.68 -11.00
C HIS A 151 -7.13 -13.70 -11.48
N CYS A 152 -8.04 -14.10 -10.62
CA CYS A 152 -9.47 -14.09 -10.92
C CYS A 152 -10.26 -13.71 -9.67
N TYR A 153 -11.18 -12.78 -9.82
CA TYR A 153 -12.12 -12.40 -8.77
C TYR A 153 -13.51 -12.90 -9.09
N ILE A 154 -14.18 -13.50 -8.11
CA ILE A 154 -15.54 -14.00 -8.25
C ILE A 154 -16.44 -13.29 -7.25
N LYS A 155 -17.42 -12.56 -7.76
CA LYS A 155 -18.47 -11.94 -6.95
C LYS A 155 -19.57 -12.96 -6.72
N CYS A 156 -19.85 -13.24 -5.46
CA CYS A 156 -20.85 -14.21 -5.05
C CYS A 156 -22.16 -13.51 -4.70
N LYS A 157 -23.29 -14.17 -5.02
CA LYS A 157 -24.60 -13.78 -4.55
C LYS A 157 -24.67 -13.84 -3.02
N GLU A 158 -25.54 -13.07 -2.42
CA GLU A 158 -25.69 -13.01 -0.97
C GLU A 158 -26.00 -14.39 -0.38
N GLY A 159 -25.29 -14.74 0.69
CA GLY A 159 -25.41 -16.04 1.37
C GLY A 159 -24.79 -17.23 0.65
N GLN A 160 -24.24 -17.08 -0.56
CA GLN A 160 -23.74 -18.23 -1.37
C GLN A 160 -22.19 -18.32 -1.40
N ALA A 161 -21.49 -17.44 -0.73
CA ALA A 161 -20.02 -17.35 -0.81
C ALA A 161 -19.33 -18.66 -0.40
N GLU A 162 -19.80 -19.34 0.66
CA GLU A 162 -19.20 -20.60 1.12
C GLU A 162 -19.43 -21.74 0.11
N THR A 163 -20.64 -21.83 -0.45
CA THR A 163 -20.95 -22.84 -1.48
C THR A 163 -20.07 -22.66 -2.72
N VAL A 164 -19.98 -21.42 -3.22
CA VAL A 164 -19.13 -21.09 -4.36
C VAL A 164 -17.67 -21.36 -4.05
N PHE A 165 -17.19 -21.02 -2.83
CA PHE A 165 -15.83 -21.32 -2.41
C PHE A 165 -15.49 -22.81 -2.50
N GLN A 166 -16.36 -23.68 -2.00
CA GLN A 166 -16.15 -25.13 -2.04
C GLN A 166 -16.19 -25.68 -3.48
N GLU A 167 -17.11 -25.19 -4.31
CA GLU A 167 -17.20 -25.59 -5.71
C GLU A 167 -15.97 -25.16 -6.52
N VAL A 168 -15.54 -23.92 -6.37
CA VAL A 168 -14.31 -23.38 -6.99
C VAL A 168 -13.10 -24.20 -6.57
N ARG A 169 -12.96 -24.48 -5.28
CA ARG A 169 -11.86 -25.29 -4.75
C ARG A 169 -11.88 -26.72 -5.33
N LYS A 170 -13.05 -27.32 -5.50
CA LYS A 170 -13.21 -28.65 -6.11
C LYS A 170 -12.80 -28.64 -7.60
N ILE A 171 -13.21 -27.62 -8.35
CA ILE A 171 -12.83 -27.46 -9.76
C ILE A 171 -11.31 -27.30 -9.87
N LEU A 172 -10.71 -26.41 -9.07
CA LEU A 172 -9.26 -26.19 -9.09
C LEU A 172 -8.47 -27.44 -8.73
N LYS A 173 -8.89 -28.19 -7.71
CA LYS A 173 -8.26 -29.47 -7.33
C LYS A 173 -8.33 -30.53 -8.44
N LYS A 174 -9.38 -30.50 -9.26
CA LYS A 174 -9.50 -31.40 -10.40
C LYS A 174 -8.62 -31.01 -11.59
N THR A 175 -8.37 -29.71 -11.73
CA THR A 175 -7.66 -29.14 -12.89
C THR A 175 -6.16 -29.03 -12.67
N LEU A 176 -5.75 -28.77 -11.42
CA LEU A 176 -4.34 -28.60 -11.06
C LEU A 176 -3.69 -29.93 -10.64
N PRO A 177 -2.38 -30.09 -10.84
CA PRO A 177 -1.63 -31.24 -10.31
C PRO A 177 -1.76 -31.36 -8.79
N GLU A 178 -1.74 -32.57 -8.26
CA GLU A 178 -1.85 -32.83 -6.80
C GLU A 178 -0.75 -32.16 -5.97
N SER A 179 0.41 -31.88 -6.58
CA SER A 179 1.54 -31.19 -5.93
C SER A 179 1.30 -29.70 -5.69
N VAL A 180 0.21 -29.12 -6.23
CA VAL A 180 -0.09 -27.70 -6.14
C VAL A 180 -1.08 -27.44 -5.04
N GLU A 181 -0.70 -26.61 -4.08
CA GLU A 181 -1.62 -26.14 -3.05
C GLU A 181 -2.64 -25.16 -3.65
N VAL A 182 -3.91 -25.53 -3.59
CA VAL A 182 -5.01 -24.69 -4.08
C VAL A 182 -5.31 -23.59 -3.07
N LYS A 183 -4.89 -22.36 -3.38
CA LYS A 183 -5.19 -21.17 -2.59
C LYS A 183 -6.45 -20.53 -3.17
N VAL A 184 -7.50 -20.44 -2.36
CA VAL A 184 -8.68 -19.61 -2.61
C VAL A 184 -8.85 -18.78 -1.35
N SER A 185 -8.93 -17.48 -1.50
CA SER A 185 -9.09 -16.54 -0.38
C SER A 185 -10.33 -15.67 -0.59
N THR A 186 -10.75 -14.97 0.44
CA THR A 186 -11.67 -13.87 0.24
C THR A 186 -10.88 -12.58 -0.01
N PHE A 187 -11.47 -11.64 -0.74
CA PHE A 187 -10.87 -10.33 -0.95
C PHE A 187 -10.51 -9.61 0.36
N MET A 188 -11.32 -9.83 1.41
CA MET A 188 -11.05 -9.30 2.76
C MET A 188 -9.86 -9.96 3.44
N ASP A 189 -9.63 -11.26 3.18
CA ASP A 189 -8.45 -11.95 3.73
C ASP A 189 -7.18 -11.47 3.03
N ASP A 190 -7.22 -11.22 1.74
CA ASP A 190 -6.11 -10.64 0.98
C ASP A 190 -5.77 -9.22 1.52
N ILE A 191 -6.77 -8.38 1.82
CA ILE A 191 -6.56 -7.08 2.48
C ILE A 191 -5.89 -7.27 3.84
N ARG A 192 -6.38 -8.19 4.65
CA ARG A 192 -5.78 -8.46 5.98
C ARG A 192 -4.37 -9.00 5.87
N GLU A 193 -4.09 -9.89 4.92
CA GLU A 193 -2.76 -10.43 4.68
C GLU A 193 -1.78 -9.34 4.22
N SER A 194 -2.21 -8.46 3.30
CA SER A 194 -1.39 -7.33 2.84
C SER A 194 -1.05 -6.34 3.97
N GLN A 195 -1.98 -6.13 4.90
CA GLN A 195 -1.78 -5.23 6.04
C GLN A 195 -1.09 -5.91 7.24
N ALA A 196 -1.05 -7.24 7.30
CA ALA A 196 -0.49 -7.97 8.44
C ALA A 196 1.00 -7.66 8.66
N LEU A 197 1.76 -7.43 7.60
CA LEU A 197 3.17 -7.02 7.68
C LEU A 197 3.31 -5.64 8.33
N GLU A 198 2.45 -4.70 7.97
CA GLU A 198 2.44 -3.34 8.53
C GLU A 198 2.15 -3.33 10.03
N PHE A 199 1.16 -4.12 10.46
CA PHE A 199 0.85 -4.26 11.89
C PHE A 199 2.02 -4.87 12.67
N LYS A 200 2.70 -5.87 12.11
CA LYS A 200 3.90 -6.46 12.72
C LYS A 200 5.06 -5.45 12.80
N LEU A 201 5.30 -4.69 11.75
CA LEU A 201 6.33 -3.65 11.73
C LEU A 201 6.03 -2.54 12.75
N ARG A 202 4.78 -2.06 12.81
CA ARG A 202 4.35 -1.08 13.83
C ARG A 202 4.58 -1.60 15.25
N GLY A 203 4.24 -2.86 15.53
CA GLY A 203 4.48 -3.49 16.82
C GLY A 203 5.95 -3.52 17.20
N ASN A 204 6.82 -3.90 16.26
CA ASN A 204 8.27 -3.93 16.47
C ASN A 204 8.84 -2.53 16.71
N VAL A 205 8.45 -1.54 15.91
CA VAL A 205 8.87 -0.14 16.09
C VAL A 205 8.46 0.39 17.46
N LEU A 206 7.23 0.14 17.89
CA LEU A 206 6.76 0.55 19.21
C LEU A 206 7.58 -0.11 20.33
N PHE A 207 7.83 -1.41 20.23
CA PHE A 207 8.63 -2.15 21.20
C PHE A 207 10.04 -1.57 21.32
N PHE A 208 10.76 -1.39 20.21
CA PHE A 208 12.09 -0.80 20.21
C PHE A 208 12.09 0.64 20.71
N SER A 209 11.07 1.43 20.40
CA SER A 209 10.93 2.80 20.91
C SER A 209 10.81 2.83 22.42
N VAL A 210 10.07 1.90 23.04
CA VAL A 210 9.96 1.78 24.48
C VAL A 210 11.30 1.36 25.10
N VAL A 211 12.00 0.41 24.49
CA VAL A 211 13.33 -0.03 24.96
C VAL A 211 14.33 1.12 24.95
N VAL A 212 14.39 1.88 23.86
CA VAL A 212 15.26 3.06 23.74
C VAL A 212 14.91 4.11 24.78
N LEU A 213 13.62 4.35 25.03
CA LEU A 213 13.16 5.28 26.04
C LEU A 213 13.63 4.86 27.47
N VAL A 214 13.51 3.59 27.79
CA VAL A 214 13.98 3.05 29.09
C VAL A 214 15.50 3.21 29.25
N ILE A 215 16.28 2.86 28.22
CA ILE A 215 17.74 3.01 28.22
C ILE A 215 18.11 4.51 28.40
N SER A 216 17.42 5.40 27.69
CA SER A 216 17.65 6.84 27.80
C SER A 216 17.37 7.36 29.20
N LEU A 217 16.26 6.92 29.83
CA LEU A 217 15.94 7.28 31.22
C LEU A 217 17.00 6.77 32.22
N LEU A 218 17.50 5.54 32.03
CA LEU A 218 18.58 5.01 32.86
C LEU A 218 19.87 5.81 32.68
N GLY A 219 20.19 6.23 31.46
CA GLY A 219 21.34 7.09 31.18
C GLY A 219 21.23 8.46 31.88
N VAL A 220 20.07 9.08 31.81
CA VAL A 220 19.80 10.35 32.51
C VAL A 220 19.89 10.16 34.04
N TYR A 221 19.27 9.09 34.56
CA TYR A 221 19.34 8.78 35.98
C TYR A 221 20.79 8.61 36.47
N SER A 222 21.61 7.85 35.74
CA SER A 222 23.04 7.65 36.07
C SER A 222 23.81 8.98 36.05
N ALA A 223 23.61 9.80 35.03
CA ALA A 223 24.25 11.10 34.90
C ALA A 223 23.90 12.05 36.06
N VAL A 224 22.63 12.08 36.47
CA VAL A 224 22.15 12.88 37.60
C VAL A 224 22.74 12.38 38.91
N THR A 225 22.79 11.08 39.11
CA THR A 225 23.32 10.48 40.33
C THR A 225 24.81 10.80 40.50
N ILE A 226 25.60 10.63 39.44
CA ILE A 226 27.03 10.94 39.43
C ILE A 226 27.27 12.46 39.68
N ASP A 227 26.58 13.35 38.97
CA ASP A 227 26.74 14.82 39.15
C ASP A 227 26.34 15.23 40.58
N THR A 228 25.33 14.59 41.17
CA THR A 228 24.88 14.84 42.53
C THR A 228 25.97 14.38 43.58
N GLU A 229 26.60 13.22 43.39
CA GLU A 229 27.66 12.77 44.26
C GLU A 229 28.90 13.65 44.20
N TYR A 230 29.34 14.04 43.02
CA TYR A 230 30.49 14.94 42.87
C TYR A 230 30.25 16.30 43.53
N ARG A 231 29.02 16.80 43.58
CA ARG A 231 28.65 18.14 44.11
C ARG A 231 28.12 18.10 45.54
N ARG A 232 28.12 16.93 46.17
CA ARG A 232 27.58 16.76 47.53
C ARG A 232 28.21 17.71 48.52
N LYS A 233 29.54 17.96 48.44
CA LYS A 233 30.27 18.90 49.31
C LYS A 233 29.86 20.34 49.04
N GLU A 234 29.70 20.76 47.78
CA GLU A 234 29.28 22.10 47.41
C GLU A 234 27.85 22.37 47.87
N MET A 235 26.95 21.40 47.75
CA MET A 235 25.57 21.51 48.25
C MET A 235 25.52 21.64 49.77
N ALA A 236 26.35 20.89 50.50
CA ALA A 236 26.43 21.00 51.95
C ALA A 236 26.90 22.37 52.41
N ILE A 237 27.90 22.97 51.76
CA ILE A 237 28.40 24.31 52.06
C ILE A 237 27.31 25.34 51.79
N ARG A 238 26.61 25.27 50.65
CA ARG A 238 25.53 26.24 50.34
C ARG A 238 24.35 26.11 51.29
N LYS A 239 24.03 24.92 51.78
CA LYS A 239 23.00 24.71 52.78
C LYS A 239 23.35 25.34 54.11
N ILE A 240 24.64 25.28 54.53
CA ILE A 240 25.12 25.92 55.76
C ILE A 240 25.05 27.45 55.64
N ILE A 241 25.27 28.01 54.43
CA ILE A 241 25.20 29.49 54.18
C ILE A 241 23.74 29.95 54.04
N GLY A 242 22.73 29.06 54.19
CA GLY A 242 21.32 29.41 54.20
C GLY A 242 20.58 29.34 52.85
N ALA A 243 21.14 28.70 51.86
CA ALA A 243 20.44 28.51 50.60
C ALA A 243 19.24 27.57 50.74
N GLY A 244 18.05 28.01 50.26
CA GLY A 244 16.84 27.22 50.28
C GLY A 244 16.89 26.01 49.32
N MET A 245 16.25 24.89 49.70
CA MET A 245 16.18 23.66 48.88
C MET A 245 15.70 23.92 47.46
N GLY A 246 14.73 24.82 47.26
CA GLY A 246 14.20 25.18 45.95
C GLY A 246 15.24 25.81 45.01
N GLN A 247 16.16 26.62 45.58
CA GLN A 247 17.24 27.23 44.80
C GLN A 247 18.27 26.22 44.32
N ILE A 248 18.59 25.22 45.17
CA ILE A 248 19.51 24.14 44.84
C ILE A 248 18.91 23.27 43.75
N VAL A 249 17.66 22.83 43.91
CA VAL A 249 16.93 22.00 42.91
C VAL A 249 16.76 22.75 41.58
N GLY A 250 16.44 24.05 41.61
CA GLY A 250 16.30 24.90 40.42
C GLY A 250 17.58 25.02 39.59
N LEU A 251 18.73 25.09 40.26
CA LEU A 251 20.03 25.16 39.60
C LEU A 251 20.38 23.86 38.88
N PHE A 252 20.05 22.71 39.48
CA PHE A 252 20.22 21.37 38.87
C PHE A 252 19.26 21.17 37.69
N ALA A 253 17.99 21.54 37.88
CA ALA A 253 16.99 21.42 36.81
C ALA A 253 17.38 22.23 35.57
N ARG A 254 17.86 23.47 35.76
CA ARG A 254 18.30 24.34 34.67
C ARG A 254 19.46 23.74 33.87
N ARG A 255 20.39 23.08 34.53
CA ARG A 255 21.53 22.44 33.89
C ARG A 255 21.13 21.16 33.18
N LEU A 256 20.25 20.34 33.75
CA LEU A 256 19.68 19.17 33.12
C LEU A 256 18.92 19.54 31.84
N VAL A 257 18.12 20.57 31.89
CA VAL A 257 17.41 21.12 30.72
C VAL A 257 18.41 21.53 29.63
N SER A 258 19.51 22.23 29.99
CA SER A 258 20.52 22.62 29.00
C SER A 258 21.25 21.42 28.36
N LEU A 259 21.48 20.36 29.13
CA LEU A 259 22.10 19.10 28.61
C LEU A 259 21.15 18.30 27.73
N LEU A 260 19.85 18.37 27.95
CA LEU A 260 18.84 17.67 27.16
C LEU A 260 18.40 18.45 25.90
N THR A 261 18.50 19.79 25.90
CA THR A 261 18.09 20.61 24.76
C THR A 261 18.99 20.38 23.53
N VAL A 262 20.31 20.23 23.72
CA VAL A 262 21.24 20.03 22.61
C VAL A 262 20.93 18.72 21.83
N PRO A 263 20.84 17.54 22.47
CA PRO A 263 20.47 16.31 21.75
C PRO A 263 19.04 16.35 21.17
N ALA A 264 18.10 17.01 21.88
CA ALA A 264 16.73 17.13 21.37
C ALA A 264 16.67 17.95 20.09
N VAL A 265 17.36 19.09 20.02
CA VAL A 265 17.43 19.91 18.80
C VAL A 265 18.11 19.15 17.65
N LEU A 266 19.19 18.42 17.93
CA LEU A 266 19.87 17.59 16.93
C LEU A 266 18.99 16.43 16.43
N GLY A 267 18.19 15.80 17.32
CA GLY A 267 17.29 14.73 16.96
C GLY A 267 16.04 15.18 16.18
N PHE A 268 15.68 16.47 16.27
CA PHE A 268 14.60 17.05 15.44
C PHE A 268 15.09 17.59 14.09
N ALA A 269 16.39 17.80 13.93
CA ALA A 269 16.99 18.36 12.71
C ALA A 269 17.47 17.27 11.73
N LEU A 270 17.49 16.02 12.13
CA LEU A 270 17.78 14.82 11.34
C LEU A 270 16.50 14.13 10.89
#